data_98262de4c7790dcd62e78c629c61885f
#
_entry.id   98262de4c7790dcd62e78c629c61885f
#
_cell.length_a   1.000
_cell.length_b   1.000
_cell.length_c   1.000
_cell.angle_alpha   90.00
_cell.angle_beta   90.00
_cell.angle_gamma   90.00
#
_symmetry.space_group_name_H-M   'P 1'
#
loop_
_entity.id
_entity.type
_entity.pdbx_description
1 polymer ?
#
loop_
_entity_poly.entity_id
_entity_poly.type
_entity_poly.pdbx_seq_one_letter_code
_entity_poly.pdbx_strand_id
1 'polypeptide(L)' 'MSLTVAQRHAWSLARTLMVCVTLFQAGSGCAAVPTAEFDGDADSVIHEYDPFNP' A
#
# COMPACT_ATOMS: atom_id res chain seq x y z
N MET A 1 5.61 9.47 -4.50
CA MET A 1 6.23 8.54 -5.48
C MET A 1 5.24 8.22 -6.58
N SER A 2 5.72 7.75 -7.73
CA SER A 2 4.85 7.40 -8.84
C SER A 2 4.07 6.12 -8.50
N LEU A 3 2.98 5.89 -9.23
CA LEU A 3 2.15 4.70 -9.00
C LEU A 3 2.95 3.41 -9.16
N THR A 4 3.77 3.31 -10.21
CA THR A 4 4.57 2.11 -10.45
C THR A 4 5.54 1.86 -9.30
N VAL A 5 6.24 2.90 -8.85
CA VAL A 5 7.19 2.77 -7.74
C VAL A 5 6.44 2.43 -6.45
N ALA A 6 5.29 3.06 -6.23
CA ALA A 6 4.49 2.79 -5.04
C ALA A 6 3.98 1.35 -5.01
N GLN A 7 3.56 0.81 -6.15
CA GLN A 7 3.11 -0.58 -6.25
C GLN A 7 4.23 -1.54 -5.88
N ARG A 8 5.43 -1.30 -6.41
CA ARG A 8 6.58 -2.16 -6.12
C ARG A 8 6.97 -2.07 -4.66
N HIS A 9 6.94 -0.86 -4.11
CA HIS A 9 7.26 -0.64 -2.70
C HIS A 9 6.24 -1.33 -1.79
N ALA A 10 4.96 -1.20 -2.12
CA ALA A 10 3.89 -1.81 -1.32
C ALA A 10 4.02 -3.34 -1.31
N TRP A 11 4.27 -3.94 -2.46
CA TRP A 11 4.42 -5.38 -2.56
C TRP A 11 5.65 -5.87 -1.80
N SER A 12 6.77 -5.15 -1.95
CA SER A 12 8.01 -5.47 -1.24
C SER A 12 7.80 -5.37 0.27
N LEU A 13 7.13 -4.32 0.71
CA LEU A 13 6.86 -4.11 2.14
C LEU A 13 5.96 -5.21 2.69
N ALA A 14 4.92 -5.57 1.95
CA ALA A 14 4.01 -6.64 2.37
C ALA A 14 4.75 -7.96 2.55
N ARG A 15 5.60 -8.30 1.60
CA ARG A 15 6.34 -9.55 1.65
C ARG A 15 7.41 -9.55 2.73
N THR A 16 8.07 -8.42 2.93
CA THR A 16 9.13 -8.30 3.92
C THR A 16 8.58 -8.38 5.34
N LEU A 17 7.49 -7.68 5.59
CA LEU A 17 6.87 -7.64 6.92
C LEU A 17 5.84 -8.74 7.12
N MET A 18 5.43 -9.42 6.05
CA MET A 18 4.39 -10.45 6.08
C MET A 18 3.08 -9.90 6.67
N VAL A 19 2.72 -8.70 6.25
CA VAL A 19 1.46 -8.07 6.65
C VAL A 19 0.79 -7.46 5.43
N CYS A 20 -0.52 -7.26 5.50
CA CYS A 20 -1.24 -6.57 4.45
C CYS A 20 -0.78 -5.11 4.39
N VAL A 21 -0.63 -4.59 3.17
CA VAL A 21 -0.20 -3.21 2.95
C VAL A 21 -1.23 -2.51 2.08
N THR A 22 -1.61 -1.29 2.47
CA THR A 22 -2.55 -0.47 1.73
C THR A 22 -1.79 0.54 0.89
N LEU A 23 -2.05 0.52 -0.41
CA LEU A 23 -1.55 1.52 -1.35
C LEU A 23 -2.64 2.55 -1.54
N PHE A 24 -2.33 3.82 -1.28
CA PHE A 24 -3.34 4.87 -1.33
C PHE A 24 -2.77 6.13 -1.96
N GLN A 25 -3.67 6.99 -2.43
CA GLN A 25 -3.29 8.26 -3.01
C GLN A 25 -3.07 9.29 -1.91
N ALA A 26 -1.92 9.96 -1.94
CA ALA A 26 -1.53 10.97 -0.95
C ALA A 26 -1.03 12.20 -1.68
N GLY A 27 -1.78 13.29 -1.61
CA GLY A 27 -1.42 14.52 -2.30
C GLY A 27 -1.31 14.29 -3.80
N SER A 28 -0.16 14.64 -4.37
CA SER A 28 0.09 14.49 -5.81
C SER A 28 0.73 13.16 -6.17
N GLY A 29 0.88 12.25 -5.22
CA GLY A 29 1.51 10.95 -5.45
C GLY A 29 0.79 9.84 -4.73
N CYS A 30 1.50 8.74 -4.52
CA CYS A 30 0.98 7.57 -3.85
C CYS A 30 1.87 7.19 -2.67
N ALA A 31 1.31 6.50 -1.71
CA ALA A 31 2.04 6.03 -0.54
C ALA A 31 1.55 4.64 -0.16
N ALA A 32 2.35 3.92 0.60
CA ALA A 32 2.00 2.58 1.06
C ALA A 32 2.34 2.47 2.54
N VAL A 33 1.39 1.92 3.32
CA VAL A 33 1.58 1.68 4.74
C VAL A 33 0.95 0.34 5.09
N PRO A 34 1.39 -0.31 6.19
CA PRO A 34 0.68 -1.47 6.68
C PRO A 34 -0.80 -1.14 6.90
N THR A 35 -1.67 -2.04 6.48
CA THR A 35 -3.11 -1.80 6.54
C THR A 35 -3.57 -1.45 7.96
N ALA A 36 -2.96 -2.05 8.97
CA ALA A 36 -3.31 -1.78 10.35
C ALA A 36 -2.99 -0.35 10.78
N GLU A 37 -2.08 0.32 10.07
CA GLU A 37 -1.68 1.69 10.37
C GLU A 37 -2.37 2.72 9.47
N PHE A 38 -3.13 2.26 8.49
CA PHE A 38 -3.82 3.15 7.58
C PHE A 38 -5.08 3.70 8.27
N ASP A 39 -5.15 5.01 8.43
CA ASP A 39 -6.31 5.68 9.02
C ASP A 39 -6.90 6.71 8.07
N GLY A 40 -6.56 6.61 6.78
CA GLY A 40 -7.06 7.54 5.78
C GLY A 40 -8.43 7.17 5.27
N ASP A 41 -8.86 7.91 4.24
CA ASP A 41 -10.16 7.73 3.61
C ASP A 41 -10.13 6.50 2.72
N ALA A 42 -11.15 5.65 2.84
CA ALA A 42 -11.27 4.46 2.01
C ALA A 42 -11.31 4.80 0.51
N ASP A 43 -11.83 5.98 0.17
CA ASP A 43 -11.90 6.42 -1.23
C ASP A 43 -10.52 6.69 -1.82
N SER A 44 -9.50 6.89 -0.98
CA SER A 44 -8.15 7.13 -1.47
C SER A 44 -7.37 5.85 -1.70
N VAL A 45 -7.88 4.70 -1.29
CA VAL A 45 -7.21 3.42 -1.45
C VAL A 45 -7.20 3.01 -2.92
N ILE A 46 -6.00 2.71 -3.43
CA ILE A 46 -5.83 2.25 -4.81
C ILE A 46 -5.85 0.73 -4.86
N HIS A 47 -5.13 0.11 -3.94
CA HIS A 47 -5.01 -1.35 -3.90
C HIS A 47 -4.55 -1.79 -2.53
N GLU A 48 -4.87 -3.03 -2.17
CA GLU A 48 -4.40 -3.64 -0.94
C GLU A 48 -3.62 -4.90 -1.29
N TYR A 49 -2.42 -5.04 -0.75
CA TYR A 49 -1.54 -6.17 -1.03
C TYR A 49 -1.54 -7.12 0.15
N ASP A 50 -1.81 -8.40 -0.13
CA ASP A 50 -1.87 -9.44 0.88
C ASP A 50 -0.75 -10.46 0.56
N PRO A 51 0.30 -10.58 1.40
CA PRO A 51 1.39 -11.51 1.13
C PRO A 51 0.99 -12.97 1.34
N PHE A 52 -0.13 -13.21 1.99
CA PHE A 52 -0.61 -14.56 2.27
C PHE A 52 -1.55 -15.08 1.19
N ASN A 53 -1.95 -14.22 0.27
CA ASN A 53 -2.90 -14.58 -0.79
C ASN A 53 -2.44 -13.91 -2.09
N PRO A 54 -1.41 -14.46 -2.72
CA PRO A 54 -0.83 -13.87 -3.94
C PRO A 54 -1.77 -13.91 -5.14
#